data_9a25ca2dd7cf904170532cb92b6c24cc
#
_entry.id   9a25ca2dd7cf904170532cb92b6c24cc
#
_cell.length_a   1.000
_cell.length_b   1.000
_cell.length_c   1.000
_cell.angle_alpha   90.00
_cell.angle_beta   90.00
_cell.angle_gamma   90.00
#
_symmetry.space_group_name_H-M   'P 1'
#
loop_
_entity.id
_entity.type
_entity.pdbx_description
1 polymer ?
#
loop_
_entity_poly.entity_id
_entity_poly.type
_entity_poly.pdbx_seq_one_letter_code
_entity_poly.pdbx_strand_id
1 'polypeptide(L)'
;MKDYLEPILEEKRKKLSQLSNASSSQRLPAATATLKQALEQGFSIIAEFKRASPSKGEINPDADPAEVTSLYEEAGADAVSVLTEETFFKGSLQDLEMVRKQVKLPILCKDFILEKRQIDEARHSGANIILLIVRALSDTNLRDLYDYAEFQGLEVLVEVHDKNELQRALAIGAAIIGINNRNLTTFEIDLSVTEQLAKAAKECGAFVISESGITSLEDCERVIRAGADGILVGEAFMRQDNPKELIAQMKKLRKRKSL
;
A
#
# COMPACT_ATOMS: atom_id res chain seq x y z
N MET A 1 26.06 -7.16 -0.18
CA MET A 1 24.99 -6.19 0.12
C MET A 1 23.88 -6.98 0.83
N LYS A 2 23.37 -6.51 1.97
CA LYS A 2 22.28 -7.24 2.65
C LYS A 2 21.01 -7.04 1.85
N ASP A 3 20.43 -8.10 1.32
CA ASP A 3 19.08 -8.10 0.78
C ASP A 3 18.11 -8.23 1.96
N TYR A 4 17.20 -7.28 2.12
CA TYR A 4 16.23 -7.30 3.22
C TYR A 4 14.90 -7.96 2.80
N LEU A 5 14.65 -8.11 1.50
CA LEU A 5 13.44 -8.72 1.00
C LEU A 5 13.45 -10.24 1.20
N GLU A 6 14.55 -10.91 0.83
CA GLU A 6 14.59 -12.38 0.91
C GLU A 6 14.40 -12.94 2.33
N PRO A 7 15.01 -12.39 3.40
CA PRO A 7 14.70 -12.82 4.76
C PRO A 7 13.22 -12.69 5.15
N ILE A 8 12.54 -11.64 4.67
CA ILE A 8 11.10 -11.46 4.92
C ILE A 8 10.31 -12.53 4.18
N LEU A 9 10.64 -12.79 2.91
CA LEU A 9 9.95 -13.80 2.10
C LEU A 9 10.19 -15.23 2.64
N GLU A 10 11.40 -15.54 3.12
CA GLU A 10 11.69 -16.81 3.77
C GLU A 10 10.86 -17.03 5.03
N GLU A 11 10.77 -16.03 5.90
CA GLU A 11 9.95 -16.11 7.11
C GLU A 11 8.45 -16.23 6.75
N LYS A 12 8.01 -15.51 5.72
CA LYS A 12 6.63 -15.61 5.24
C LYS A 12 6.32 -17.00 4.70
N ARG A 13 7.16 -17.57 3.84
CA ARG A 13 7.01 -18.96 3.34
C ARG A 13 6.97 -19.98 4.47
N LYS A 14 7.82 -19.83 5.48
CA LYS A 14 7.85 -20.70 6.65
C LYS A 14 6.53 -20.64 7.42
N LYS A 15 6.02 -19.44 7.71
CA LYS A 15 4.71 -19.27 8.38
C LYS A 15 3.59 -19.91 7.56
N LEU A 16 3.53 -19.64 6.26
CA LEU A 16 2.51 -20.20 5.38
C LEU A 16 2.53 -21.72 5.34
N SER A 17 3.70 -22.36 5.40
CA SER A 17 3.81 -23.83 5.44
C SER A 17 3.31 -24.46 6.75
N GLN A 18 3.22 -23.69 7.82
CA GLN A 18 2.77 -24.15 9.15
C GLN A 18 1.28 -23.92 9.41
N LEU A 19 0.63 -23.04 8.62
CA LEU A 19 -0.79 -22.77 8.79
C LEU A 19 -1.64 -23.94 8.25
N SER A 20 -2.48 -24.53 9.09
CA SER A 20 -3.53 -25.44 8.65
C SER A 20 -4.66 -24.68 7.95
N ASN A 21 -5.37 -25.32 7.03
CA ASN A 21 -6.48 -24.75 6.23
C ASN A 21 -7.71 -24.35 7.06
N ALA A 22 -7.55 -23.72 8.20
CA ALA A 22 -8.65 -23.33 9.08
C ALA A 22 -8.88 -21.83 9.01
N SER A 23 -9.77 -21.41 8.13
CA SER A 23 -10.37 -20.07 8.20
C SER A 23 -11.89 -20.24 8.40
N SER A 24 -12.36 -19.97 9.59
CA SER A 24 -13.79 -19.94 9.94
C SER A 24 -14.21 -18.61 10.57
N SER A 25 -13.55 -17.51 10.29
CA SER A 25 -14.01 -16.20 10.72
C SER A 25 -15.13 -15.70 9.82
N GLN A 26 -16.17 -15.13 10.41
CA GLN A 26 -17.24 -14.46 9.66
C GLN A 26 -16.63 -13.29 8.88
N ARG A 27 -16.86 -13.28 7.57
CA ARG A 27 -16.34 -12.21 6.68
C ARG A 27 -16.83 -10.84 7.14
N LEU A 28 -15.92 -9.90 7.33
CA LEU A 28 -16.26 -8.51 7.59
C LEU A 28 -16.71 -7.81 6.30
N PRO A 29 -17.69 -6.89 6.39
CA PRO A 29 -18.12 -6.12 5.22
C PRO A 29 -17.00 -5.20 4.76
N ALA A 30 -16.65 -5.27 3.47
CA ALA A 30 -15.73 -4.32 2.85
C ALA A 30 -16.41 -2.95 2.65
N ALA A 31 -15.60 -1.89 2.46
CA ALA A 31 -16.13 -0.58 2.07
C ALA A 31 -16.79 -0.66 0.69
N THR A 32 -17.79 0.17 0.46
CA THR A 32 -18.42 0.31 -0.86
C THR A 32 -17.62 1.23 -1.79
N ALA A 33 -16.88 2.19 -1.23
CA ALA A 33 -15.96 3.04 -1.97
C ALA A 33 -14.71 2.26 -2.38
N THR A 34 -14.15 2.57 -3.56
CA THR A 34 -12.94 1.95 -4.10
C THR A 34 -11.82 2.97 -4.22
N LEU A 35 -10.56 2.52 -4.19
CA LEU A 35 -9.40 3.38 -4.43
C LEU A 35 -9.44 3.95 -5.86
N LYS A 36 -9.82 3.14 -6.84
CA LYS A 36 -9.94 3.57 -8.24
C LYS A 36 -10.90 4.74 -8.38
N GLN A 37 -12.08 4.68 -7.75
CA GLN A 37 -13.03 5.79 -7.75
C GLN A 37 -12.42 7.07 -7.16
N ALA A 38 -11.64 6.98 -6.09
CA ALA A 38 -10.96 8.13 -5.52
C ALA A 38 -9.90 8.71 -6.47
N LEU A 39 -9.12 7.85 -7.15
CA LEU A 39 -8.12 8.24 -8.14
C LEU A 39 -8.73 8.89 -9.38
N GLU A 40 -9.88 8.43 -9.84
CA GLU A 40 -10.65 9.04 -10.94
C GLU A 40 -11.13 10.45 -10.59
N GLN A 41 -11.46 10.71 -9.33
CA GLN A 41 -11.84 12.03 -8.83
C GLN A 41 -10.67 13.00 -8.65
N GLY A 42 -9.42 12.51 -8.66
CA GLY A 42 -8.17 13.27 -8.63
C GLY A 42 -7.14 12.71 -7.66
N PHE A 43 -6.16 13.54 -7.29
CA PHE A 43 -5.03 13.10 -6.46
C PHE A 43 -5.47 12.53 -5.11
N SER A 44 -5.00 11.33 -4.79
CA SER A 44 -5.44 10.56 -3.62
C SER A 44 -4.32 10.35 -2.60
N ILE A 45 -4.69 10.25 -1.32
CA ILE A 45 -3.79 9.97 -0.21
C ILE A 45 -4.18 8.64 0.42
N ILE A 46 -3.25 7.68 0.37
CA ILE A 46 -3.33 6.42 1.13
C ILE A 46 -2.50 6.64 2.40
N ALA A 47 -3.17 6.74 3.55
CA ALA A 47 -2.51 6.96 4.83
C ALA A 47 -2.21 5.60 5.50
N GLU A 48 -0.93 5.34 5.79
CA GLU A 48 -0.47 4.04 6.26
C GLU A 48 -0.28 4.00 7.77
N PHE A 49 -0.92 3.02 8.40
CA PHE A 49 -0.65 2.63 9.78
C PHE A 49 0.44 1.56 9.83
N LYS A 50 1.51 1.83 10.60
CA LYS A 50 2.57 0.86 10.89
C LYS A 50 3.28 1.14 12.20
N ARG A 51 3.52 0.10 13.00
CA ARG A 51 4.22 0.20 14.29
C ARG A 51 5.74 0.18 14.17
N ALA A 52 6.24 -0.52 13.17
CA ALA A 52 7.68 -0.71 12.97
C ALA A 52 8.03 -0.88 11.49
N SER A 53 9.32 -0.79 11.17
CA SER A 53 9.84 -1.18 9.86
C SER A 53 11.29 -1.65 9.95
N PRO A 54 11.78 -2.53 9.05
CA PRO A 54 13.17 -2.99 9.06
C PRO A 54 14.20 -1.85 8.97
N SER A 55 13.86 -0.74 8.31
CA SER A 55 14.76 0.40 8.10
C SER A 55 14.81 1.39 9.26
N LYS A 56 13.79 1.42 10.13
CA LYS A 56 13.64 2.43 11.21
C LYS A 56 13.45 1.83 12.59
N GLY A 57 13.31 0.50 12.69
CA GLY A 57 12.93 -0.15 13.93
C GLY A 57 11.50 0.22 14.35
N GLU A 58 11.28 0.36 15.63
CA GLU A 58 9.99 0.78 16.20
C GLU A 58 9.72 2.27 15.90
N ILE A 59 8.50 2.56 15.45
CA ILE A 59 8.03 3.91 15.10
C ILE A 59 7.04 4.39 16.16
N ASN A 60 6.00 3.60 16.41
CA ASN A 60 5.01 3.84 17.45
C ASN A 60 4.38 2.48 17.85
N PRO A 61 5.06 1.73 18.75
CA PRO A 61 4.68 0.34 19.05
C PRO A 61 3.33 0.23 19.77
N ASP A 62 2.94 1.25 20.54
CA ASP A 62 1.73 1.24 21.36
C ASP A 62 0.51 1.87 20.65
N ALA A 63 0.69 2.29 19.39
CA ALA A 63 -0.39 2.95 18.65
C ALA A 63 -1.58 2.00 18.42
N ASP A 64 -2.78 2.49 18.71
CA ASP A 64 -4.03 1.81 18.38
C ASP A 64 -4.36 2.02 16.90
N PRO A 65 -4.52 0.93 16.10
CA PRO A 65 -4.76 1.05 14.67
C PRO A 65 -6.11 1.72 14.35
N ALA A 66 -7.13 1.49 15.16
CA ALA A 66 -8.45 2.06 14.95
C ALA A 66 -8.48 3.56 15.24
N GLU A 67 -7.84 4.00 16.31
CA GLU A 67 -7.72 5.43 16.65
C GLU A 67 -6.94 6.19 15.58
N VAL A 68 -5.75 5.71 15.22
CA VAL A 68 -4.89 6.36 14.23
C VAL A 68 -5.57 6.47 12.86
N THR A 69 -6.19 5.38 12.38
CA THR A 69 -6.83 5.40 11.07
C THR A 69 -8.14 6.20 11.04
N SER A 70 -8.83 6.33 12.17
CA SER A 70 -9.95 7.27 12.30
C SER A 70 -9.49 8.72 12.13
N LEU A 71 -8.34 9.09 12.71
CA LEU A 71 -7.75 10.41 12.50
C LEU A 71 -7.38 10.65 11.03
N TYR A 72 -6.93 9.61 10.30
CA TYR A 72 -6.64 9.71 8.88
C TYR A 72 -7.92 9.93 8.04
N GLU A 73 -9.00 9.18 8.35
CA GLU A 73 -10.30 9.38 7.70
C GLU A 73 -10.86 10.78 7.95
N GLU A 74 -10.86 11.26 9.19
CA GLU A 74 -11.29 12.61 9.56
C GLU A 74 -10.45 13.72 8.89
N ALA A 75 -9.16 13.46 8.66
CA ALA A 75 -8.27 14.39 7.97
C ALA A 75 -8.49 14.42 6.44
N GLY A 76 -9.28 13.49 5.90
CA GLY A 76 -9.64 13.41 4.49
C GLY A 76 -8.69 12.55 3.65
N ALA A 77 -8.05 11.53 4.23
CA ALA A 77 -7.43 10.47 3.46
C ALA A 77 -8.46 9.79 2.55
N ASP A 78 -8.03 9.22 1.43
CA ASP A 78 -8.92 8.55 0.47
C ASP A 78 -8.93 7.04 0.66
N ALA A 79 -7.88 6.49 1.26
CA ALA A 79 -7.76 5.10 1.69
C ALA A 79 -6.81 5.01 2.88
N VAL A 80 -6.87 3.90 3.59
CA VAL A 80 -5.89 3.55 4.62
C VAL A 80 -5.12 2.30 4.22
N SER A 81 -3.84 2.23 4.59
CA SER A 81 -2.99 1.06 4.45
C SER A 81 -2.68 0.51 5.84
N VAL A 82 -2.83 -0.78 6.03
CA VAL A 82 -2.56 -1.45 7.30
C VAL A 82 -1.51 -2.53 7.07
N LEU A 83 -0.34 -2.39 7.74
CA LEU A 83 0.67 -3.44 7.74
C LEU A 83 0.14 -4.65 8.50
N THR A 84 0.18 -5.83 7.85
CA THR A 84 -0.25 -7.09 8.46
C THR A 84 0.89 -8.09 8.63
N GLU A 85 2.10 -7.74 8.19
CA GLU A 85 3.30 -8.55 8.43
C GLU A 85 3.73 -8.46 9.90
N GLU A 86 3.82 -9.61 10.58
CA GLU A 86 3.96 -9.68 12.04
C GLU A 86 5.41 -9.52 12.53
N THR A 87 6.38 -10.12 11.82
CA THR A 87 7.75 -10.27 12.32
C THR A 87 8.53 -8.96 12.24
N PHE A 88 8.53 -8.33 11.09
CA PHE A 88 9.35 -7.16 10.79
C PHE A 88 8.62 -5.82 10.92
N PHE A 89 7.30 -5.82 10.73
CA PHE A 89 6.47 -4.61 10.78
C PHE A 89 5.57 -4.54 12.02
N LYS A 90 5.50 -5.61 12.82
CA LYS A 90 4.67 -5.69 14.04
C LYS A 90 3.19 -5.44 13.77
N GLY A 91 2.73 -5.81 12.56
CA GLY A 91 1.33 -5.75 12.16
C GLY A 91 0.59 -7.06 12.36
N SER A 92 -0.70 -7.09 12.06
CA SER A 92 -1.52 -8.30 12.09
C SER A 92 -2.81 -8.14 11.28
N LEU A 93 -3.44 -9.25 10.89
CA LEU A 93 -4.79 -9.23 10.33
C LEU A 93 -5.82 -8.73 11.35
N GLN A 94 -5.58 -8.92 12.64
CA GLN A 94 -6.43 -8.39 13.70
C GLN A 94 -6.43 -6.85 13.69
N ASP A 95 -5.28 -6.21 13.43
CA ASP A 95 -5.20 -4.74 13.26
C ASP A 95 -6.09 -4.28 12.10
N LEU A 96 -6.06 -5.00 10.97
CA LEU A 96 -6.91 -4.70 9.82
C LEU A 96 -8.39 -4.85 10.16
N GLU A 97 -8.77 -5.88 10.90
CA GLU A 97 -10.15 -6.09 11.38
C GLU A 97 -10.61 -4.99 12.34
N MET A 98 -9.73 -4.52 13.24
CA MET A 98 -10.00 -3.39 14.13
C MET A 98 -10.26 -2.12 13.32
N VAL A 99 -9.39 -1.83 12.37
CA VAL A 99 -9.54 -0.70 11.44
C VAL A 99 -10.84 -0.80 10.65
N ARG A 100 -11.17 -1.99 10.10
CA ARG A 100 -12.41 -2.16 9.31
C ARG A 100 -13.68 -1.90 10.07
N LYS A 101 -13.71 -2.19 11.36
CA LYS A 101 -14.87 -1.90 12.22
C LYS A 101 -15.07 -0.41 12.48
N GLN A 102 -14.01 0.38 12.32
CA GLN A 102 -14.01 1.79 12.69
C GLN A 102 -14.10 2.74 11.49
N VAL A 103 -13.36 2.48 10.38
CA VAL A 103 -13.31 3.38 9.23
C VAL A 103 -14.19 2.89 8.07
N LYS A 104 -14.65 3.81 7.23
CA LYS A 104 -15.44 3.52 6.02
C LYS A 104 -14.62 3.55 4.75
N LEU A 105 -13.37 4.04 4.82
CA LEU A 105 -12.45 4.12 3.69
C LEU A 105 -12.08 2.73 3.13
N PRO A 106 -11.68 2.63 1.86
CA PRO A 106 -11.00 1.45 1.34
C PRO A 106 -9.75 1.13 2.18
N ILE A 107 -9.54 -0.15 2.49
CA ILE A 107 -8.39 -0.62 3.26
C ILE A 107 -7.48 -1.46 2.38
N LEU A 108 -6.21 -1.06 2.31
CA LEU A 108 -5.13 -1.85 1.73
C LEU A 108 -4.53 -2.78 2.80
N CYS A 109 -4.62 -4.09 2.57
CA CYS A 109 -3.81 -5.07 3.30
C CYS A 109 -2.37 -5.01 2.78
N LYS A 110 -1.48 -4.40 3.54
CA LYS A 110 -0.06 -4.22 3.17
C LYS A 110 0.74 -5.38 3.74
N ASP A 111 0.97 -6.39 2.91
CA ASP A 111 1.67 -7.63 3.26
C ASP A 111 2.46 -8.19 2.07
N PHE A 112 3.30 -9.20 2.30
CA PHE A 112 4.01 -9.95 1.27
C PHE A 112 3.14 -11.14 0.83
N ILE A 113 2.32 -10.94 -0.20
CA ILE A 113 1.39 -11.95 -0.70
C ILE A 113 2.11 -12.87 -1.69
N LEU A 114 2.13 -14.18 -1.38
CA LEU A 114 2.79 -15.22 -2.15
C LEU A 114 1.83 -16.30 -2.64
N GLU A 115 0.63 -16.41 -2.04
CA GLU A 115 -0.37 -17.44 -2.37
C GLU A 115 -1.81 -16.95 -2.16
N LYS A 116 -2.76 -17.61 -2.82
CA LYS A 116 -4.19 -17.22 -2.85
C LYS A 116 -4.84 -17.19 -1.47
N ARG A 117 -4.43 -18.07 -0.56
CA ARG A 117 -4.97 -18.11 0.81
C ARG A 117 -4.82 -16.76 1.52
N GLN A 118 -3.69 -16.06 1.34
CA GLN A 118 -3.49 -14.75 1.96
C GLN A 118 -4.47 -13.69 1.41
N ILE A 119 -4.84 -13.81 0.14
CA ILE A 119 -5.88 -12.96 -0.49
C ILE A 119 -7.23 -13.21 0.15
N ASP A 120 -7.57 -14.49 0.38
CA ASP A 120 -8.81 -14.86 1.06
C ASP A 120 -8.84 -14.35 2.51
N GLU A 121 -7.74 -14.49 3.26
CA GLU A 121 -7.60 -14.00 4.63
C GLU A 121 -7.74 -12.46 4.69
N ALA A 122 -7.04 -11.73 3.82
CA ALA A 122 -7.15 -10.28 3.72
C ALA A 122 -8.60 -9.83 3.44
N ARG A 123 -9.25 -10.50 2.47
CA ARG A 123 -10.66 -10.23 2.12
C ARG A 123 -11.61 -10.53 3.28
N HIS A 124 -11.41 -11.63 4.02
CA HIS A 124 -12.23 -11.98 5.18
C HIS A 124 -12.08 -10.97 6.32
N SER A 125 -10.86 -10.47 6.52
CA SER A 125 -10.58 -9.42 7.51
C SER A 125 -11.06 -8.02 7.09
N GLY A 126 -11.65 -7.86 5.89
CA GLY A 126 -12.31 -6.63 5.46
C GLY A 126 -11.45 -5.70 4.58
N ALA A 127 -10.37 -6.20 3.99
CA ALA A 127 -9.61 -5.48 2.98
C ALA A 127 -10.44 -5.23 1.70
N ASN A 128 -10.17 -4.12 1.05
CA ASN A 128 -10.67 -3.77 -0.29
C ASN A 128 -9.57 -3.92 -1.34
N ILE A 129 -8.32 -3.77 -0.91
CA ILE A 129 -7.14 -3.68 -1.75
C ILE A 129 -6.08 -4.61 -1.16
N ILE A 130 -5.34 -5.29 -2.03
CA ILE A 130 -4.14 -6.05 -1.65
C ILE A 130 -2.91 -5.51 -2.35
N LEU A 131 -1.74 -5.85 -1.81
CA LEU A 131 -0.44 -5.56 -2.41
C LEU A 131 0.12 -6.78 -3.13
N LEU A 132 0.58 -6.60 -4.37
CA LEU A 132 1.45 -7.56 -5.04
C LEU A 132 2.79 -6.88 -5.37
N ILE A 133 3.89 -7.44 -4.86
CA ILE A 133 5.24 -6.92 -5.08
C ILE A 133 5.87 -7.69 -6.24
N VAL A 134 6.10 -7.02 -7.37
CA VAL A 134 6.60 -7.68 -8.60
C VAL A 134 7.91 -8.41 -8.37
N ARG A 135 8.83 -7.83 -7.61
CA ARG A 135 10.12 -8.42 -7.26
C ARG A 135 10.00 -9.73 -6.48
N ALA A 136 8.96 -9.90 -5.69
CA ALA A 136 8.73 -11.09 -4.86
C ALA A 136 8.12 -12.28 -5.62
N LEU A 137 7.64 -12.09 -6.86
CA LEU A 137 6.83 -13.04 -7.60
C LEU A 137 7.42 -13.36 -8.97
N SER A 138 7.25 -14.60 -9.43
CA SER A 138 7.44 -14.96 -10.84
C SER A 138 6.31 -14.36 -11.70
N ASP A 139 6.50 -14.27 -13.02
CA ASP A 139 5.48 -13.75 -13.93
C ASP A 139 4.17 -14.54 -13.87
N THR A 140 4.28 -15.87 -13.78
CA THR A 140 3.12 -16.74 -13.64
C THR A 140 2.38 -16.47 -12.33
N ASN A 141 3.09 -16.44 -11.20
CA ASN A 141 2.47 -16.19 -9.89
C ASN A 141 1.88 -14.78 -9.80
N LEU A 142 2.56 -13.76 -10.36
CA LEU A 142 2.07 -12.40 -10.37
C LEU A 142 0.71 -12.31 -11.10
N ARG A 143 0.60 -12.92 -12.30
CA ARG A 143 -0.66 -12.98 -13.05
C ARG A 143 -1.72 -13.78 -12.30
N ASP A 144 -1.40 -14.98 -11.83
CA ASP A 144 -2.36 -15.86 -11.15
C ASP A 144 -2.94 -15.22 -9.88
N LEU A 145 -2.12 -14.50 -9.11
CA LEU A 145 -2.56 -13.81 -7.90
C LEU A 145 -3.35 -12.54 -8.24
N TYR A 146 -2.95 -11.81 -9.28
CA TYR A 146 -3.66 -10.62 -9.75
C TYR A 146 -5.08 -10.99 -10.21
N ASP A 147 -5.20 -11.95 -11.14
CA ASP A 147 -6.48 -12.41 -11.67
C ASP A 147 -7.37 -12.98 -10.55
N TYR A 148 -6.76 -13.70 -9.59
CA TYR A 148 -7.50 -14.24 -8.45
C TYR A 148 -8.03 -13.15 -7.52
N ALA A 149 -7.25 -12.11 -7.24
CA ALA A 149 -7.69 -11.00 -6.41
C ALA A 149 -8.85 -10.22 -7.05
N GLU A 150 -8.76 -9.95 -8.36
CA GLU A 150 -9.85 -9.31 -9.11
C GLU A 150 -11.12 -10.19 -9.12
N PHE A 151 -10.97 -11.50 -9.32
CA PHE A 151 -12.09 -12.45 -9.23
C PHE A 151 -12.75 -12.43 -7.85
N GLN A 152 -11.96 -12.25 -6.78
CA GLN A 152 -12.47 -12.09 -5.41
C GLN A 152 -13.10 -10.70 -5.15
N GLY A 153 -13.07 -9.78 -6.12
CA GLY A 153 -13.60 -8.43 -6.01
C GLY A 153 -12.72 -7.47 -5.21
N LEU A 154 -11.41 -7.74 -5.17
CA LEU A 154 -10.42 -6.86 -4.56
C LEU A 154 -9.72 -6.02 -5.63
N GLU A 155 -9.37 -4.79 -5.29
CA GLU A 155 -8.41 -3.99 -6.06
C GLU A 155 -6.98 -4.46 -5.75
N VAL A 156 -6.07 -4.26 -6.69
CA VAL A 156 -4.66 -4.68 -6.53
C VAL A 156 -3.75 -3.48 -6.74
N LEU A 157 -2.97 -3.15 -5.73
CA LEU A 157 -1.82 -2.24 -5.84
C LEU A 157 -0.59 -3.08 -6.22
N VAL A 158 -0.09 -2.91 -7.45
CA VAL A 158 1.07 -3.65 -7.94
C VAL A 158 2.33 -2.81 -7.75
N GLU A 159 3.18 -3.20 -6.79
CA GLU A 159 4.38 -2.46 -6.41
C GLU A 159 5.55 -2.79 -7.31
N VAL A 160 6.22 -1.73 -7.81
CA VAL A 160 7.39 -1.78 -8.71
C VAL A 160 8.50 -0.85 -8.23
N HIS A 161 9.77 -1.22 -8.52
CA HIS A 161 10.96 -0.46 -8.11
C HIS A 161 11.82 -0.01 -9.30
N ASP A 162 11.63 -0.59 -10.47
CA ASP A 162 12.40 -0.29 -11.66
C ASP A 162 11.59 -0.50 -12.94
N LYS A 163 12.23 -0.17 -14.08
CA LYS A 163 11.59 -0.26 -15.40
C LYS A 163 11.22 -1.70 -15.80
N ASN A 164 12.01 -2.69 -15.40
CA ASN A 164 11.72 -4.09 -15.74
C ASN A 164 10.51 -4.59 -14.96
N GLU A 165 10.42 -4.26 -13.68
CA GLU A 165 9.26 -4.57 -12.84
C GLU A 165 8.01 -3.86 -13.35
N LEU A 166 8.13 -2.58 -13.77
CA LEU A 166 7.01 -1.87 -14.38
C LEU A 166 6.51 -2.57 -15.65
N GLN A 167 7.40 -3.01 -16.53
CA GLN A 167 7.00 -3.76 -17.74
C GLN A 167 6.24 -5.04 -17.41
N ARG A 168 6.66 -5.78 -16.37
CA ARG A 168 5.98 -6.99 -15.91
C ARG A 168 4.59 -6.68 -15.34
N ALA A 169 4.46 -5.60 -14.55
CA ALA A 169 3.17 -5.13 -14.04
C ALA A 169 2.22 -4.70 -15.17
N LEU A 170 2.71 -3.98 -16.16
CA LEU A 170 1.92 -3.57 -17.32
C LEU A 170 1.51 -4.76 -18.19
N ALA A 171 2.34 -5.79 -18.31
CA ALA A 171 2.04 -7.00 -19.10
C ALA A 171 0.89 -7.82 -18.52
N ILE A 172 0.58 -7.72 -17.24
CA ILE A 172 -0.60 -8.34 -16.63
C ILE A 172 -1.83 -7.44 -16.67
N GLY A 173 -1.71 -6.18 -17.13
CA GLY A 173 -2.81 -5.22 -17.17
C GLY A 173 -3.08 -4.53 -15.84
N ALA A 174 -2.08 -4.41 -14.96
CA ALA A 174 -2.25 -3.79 -13.65
C ALA A 174 -2.84 -2.38 -13.75
N ALA A 175 -4.01 -2.16 -13.12
CA ALA A 175 -4.75 -0.90 -13.17
C ALA A 175 -4.19 0.16 -12.23
N ILE A 176 -3.56 -0.26 -11.10
CA ILE A 176 -2.97 0.63 -10.10
C ILE A 176 -1.53 0.17 -9.84
N ILE A 177 -0.57 1.04 -10.16
CA ILE A 177 0.86 0.82 -10.00
C ILE A 177 1.37 1.61 -8.80
N GLY A 178 1.99 0.91 -7.84
CA GLY A 178 2.73 1.52 -6.75
C GLY A 178 4.21 1.66 -7.14
N ILE A 179 4.71 2.87 -7.29
CA ILE A 179 6.15 3.10 -7.53
C ILE A 179 6.81 3.34 -6.19
N ASN A 180 7.58 2.35 -5.72
CA ASN A 180 8.27 2.44 -4.46
C ASN A 180 9.65 3.08 -4.64
N ASN A 181 9.81 4.29 -4.09
CA ASN A 181 11.06 5.06 -4.14
C ASN A 181 12.15 4.50 -3.19
N ARG A 182 11.82 3.49 -2.38
CA ARG A 182 12.79 2.85 -1.49
C ARG A 182 13.40 1.63 -2.16
N ASN A 183 14.71 1.63 -2.29
CA ASN A 183 15.45 0.44 -2.68
C ASN A 183 15.38 -0.61 -1.55
N LEU A 184 14.81 -1.78 -1.82
CA LEU A 184 14.63 -2.85 -0.80
C LEU A 184 15.94 -3.52 -0.38
N THR A 185 17.05 -3.28 -1.10
CA THR A 185 18.37 -3.81 -0.78
C THR A 185 19.19 -2.85 0.09
N THR A 186 19.19 -1.53 -0.25
CA THR A 186 20.02 -0.52 0.45
C THR A 186 19.22 0.31 1.45
N PHE A 187 17.90 0.30 1.37
CA PHE A 187 16.95 1.20 2.03
C PHE A 187 17.09 2.69 1.68
N GLU A 188 17.93 3.01 0.74
CA GLU A 188 18.00 4.37 0.19
C GLU A 188 16.67 4.75 -0.46
N ILE A 189 16.32 6.02 -0.32
CA ILE A 189 15.10 6.60 -0.88
C ILE A 189 15.49 7.60 -1.95
N ASP A 190 14.89 7.45 -3.14
CA ASP A 190 15.10 8.38 -4.25
C ASP A 190 13.78 8.60 -5.01
N LEU A 191 13.20 9.80 -4.85
CA LEU A 191 11.96 10.18 -5.54
C LEU A 191 12.10 10.24 -7.07
N SER A 192 13.34 10.23 -7.60
CA SER A 192 13.57 10.16 -9.03
C SER A 192 13.06 8.85 -9.65
N VAL A 193 12.87 7.79 -8.86
CA VAL A 193 12.25 6.54 -9.33
C VAL A 193 10.83 6.81 -9.83
N THR A 194 10.03 7.55 -9.04
CA THR A 194 8.69 7.97 -9.50
C THR A 194 8.79 8.84 -10.76
N GLU A 195 9.74 9.79 -10.83
CA GLU A 195 9.92 10.67 -12.00
C GLU A 195 10.24 9.88 -13.28
N GLN A 196 11.01 8.80 -13.16
CA GLN A 196 11.42 7.96 -14.29
C GLN A 196 10.30 7.03 -14.78
N LEU A 197 9.48 6.53 -13.88
CA LEU A 197 8.53 5.44 -14.18
C LEU A 197 7.11 5.92 -14.41
N ALA A 198 6.68 7.01 -13.75
CA ALA A 198 5.28 7.43 -13.74
C ALA A 198 4.72 7.69 -15.14
N LYS A 199 5.49 8.35 -16.02
CA LYS A 199 5.06 8.67 -17.38
C LYS A 199 4.69 7.40 -18.17
N ALA A 200 5.55 6.38 -18.15
CA ALA A 200 5.34 5.14 -18.88
C ALA A 200 4.11 4.36 -18.36
N ALA A 201 3.90 4.34 -17.04
CA ALA A 201 2.71 3.75 -16.44
C ALA A 201 1.43 4.48 -16.89
N LYS A 202 1.45 5.81 -16.89
CA LYS A 202 0.31 6.64 -17.32
C LYS A 202 -0.02 6.48 -18.80
N GLU A 203 0.97 6.36 -19.67
CA GLU A 203 0.79 6.14 -21.12
C GLU A 203 0.09 4.79 -21.40
N CYS A 204 0.21 3.81 -20.49
CA CYS A 204 -0.52 2.54 -20.56
C CYS A 204 -1.89 2.58 -19.85
N GLY A 205 -2.32 3.74 -19.34
CA GLY A 205 -3.63 3.92 -18.70
C GLY A 205 -3.69 3.52 -17.23
N ALA A 206 -2.57 3.17 -16.59
CA ALA A 206 -2.54 2.83 -15.17
C ALA A 206 -2.59 4.09 -14.29
N PHE A 207 -3.21 3.98 -13.11
CA PHE A 207 -3.05 4.95 -12.03
C PHE A 207 -1.71 4.72 -11.33
N VAL A 208 -1.07 5.82 -10.92
CA VAL A 208 0.25 5.80 -10.28
C VAL A 208 0.16 6.29 -8.85
N ILE A 209 0.58 5.45 -7.91
CA ILE A 209 0.79 5.80 -6.50
C ILE A 209 2.29 5.87 -6.24
N SER A 210 2.79 7.01 -5.74
CA SER A 210 4.17 7.13 -5.30
C SER A 210 4.29 6.71 -3.83
N GLU A 211 5.20 5.76 -3.54
CA GLU A 211 5.38 5.20 -2.20
C GLU A 211 6.79 5.47 -1.67
N SER A 212 6.90 5.63 -0.37
CA SER A 212 8.16 5.94 0.36
C SER A 212 8.77 7.31 0.02
N GLY A 213 9.36 7.94 1.03
CA GLY A 213 10.13 9.17 0.89
C GLY A 213 9.35 10.47 0.82
N ILE A 214 8.03 10.42 0.93
CA ILE A 214 7.18 11.62 0.93
C ILE A 214 7.01 12.06 2.38
N THR A 215 7.73 13.13 2.77
CA THR A 215 7.80 13.64 4.14
C THR A 215 7.35 15.10 4.26
N SER A 216 7.27 15.81 3.14
CA SER A 216 6.93 17.23 3.08
C SER A 216 5.93 17.53 1.95
N LEU A 217 5.42 18.76 1.94
CA LEU A 217 4.59 19.26 0.83
C LEU A 217 5.39 19.35 -0.47
N GLU A 218 6.68 19.67 -0.39
CA GLU A 218 7.58 19.74 -1.55
C GLU A 218 7.77 18.38 -2.20
N ASP A 219 7.96 17.31 -1.39
CA ASP A 219 8.02 15.94 -1.91
C ASP A 219 6.71 15.56 -2.61
N CYS A 220 5.58 15.89 -1.99
CA CYS A 220 4.26 15.65 -2.55
C CYS A 220 4.09 16.39 -3.90
N GLU A 221 4.42 17.68 -3.97
CA GLU A 221 4.38 18.44 -5.22
C GLU A 221 5.32 17.88 -6.30
N ARG A 222 6.49 17.38 -5.89
CA ARG A 222 7.47 16.76 -6.80
C ARG A 222 6.89 15.54 -7.50
N VAL A 223 6.28 14.61 -6.76
CA VAL A 223 5.70 13.40 -7.35
C VAL A 223 4.42 13.70 -8.13
N ILE A 224 3.62 14.69 -7.73
CA ILE A 224 2.48 15.19 -8.53
C ILE A 224 2.94 15.71 -9.89
N ARG A 225 4.02 16.49 -9.94
CA ARG A 225 4.60 16.98 -11.21
C ARG A 225 5.12 15.83 -12.08
N ALA A 226 5.62 14.76 -11.48
CA ALA A 226 6.05 13.56 -12.18
C ALA A 226 4.87 12.75 -12.79
N GLY A 227 3.64 13.02 -12.39
CA GLY A 227 2.44 12.37 -12.92
C GLY A 227 1.79 11.36 -11.98
N ALA A 228 2.19 11.32 -10.70
CA ALA A 228 1.50 10.49 -9.71
C ALA A 228 0.05 10.95 -9.52
N ASP A 229 -0.87 9.98 -9.47
CA ASP A 229 -2.30 10.19 -9.18
C ASP A 229 -2.57 10.12 -7.68
N GLY A 230 -1.63 9.61 -6.91
CA GLY A 230 -1.72 9.56 -5.46
C GLY A 230 -0.38 9.25 -4.79
N ILE A 231 -0.41 9.25 -3.47
CA ILE A 231 0.72 8.93 -2.61
C ILE A 231 0.32 7.93 -1.53
N LEU A 232 1.29 7.10 -1.11
CA LEU A 232 1.18 6.29 0.10
C LEU A 232 2.19 6.80 1.11
N VAL A 233 1.70 7.24 2.28
CA VAL A 233 2.50 7.89 3.33
C VAL A 233 2.23 7.23 4.67
N GLY A 234 3.29 6.74 5.32
CA GLY A 234 3.20 6.13 6.66
C GLY A 234 4.09 6.85 7.67
N GLU A 235 5.42 6.79 7.50
CA GLU A 235 6.36 7.28 8.52
C GLU A 235 6.11 8.75 8.91
N ALA A 236 5.86 9.62 7.93
CA ALA A 236 5.61 11.04 8.19
C ALA A 236 4.34 11.27 9.01
N PHE A 237 3.30 10.47 8.82
CA PHE A 237 2.05 10.58 9.59
C PHE A 237 2.18 9.93 10.97
N MET A 238 2.80 8.75 11.07
CA MET A 238 2.97 8.01 12.33
C MET A 238 3.88 8.69 13.34
N ARG A 239 4.76 9.61 12.91
CA ARG A 239 5.68 10.35 13.78
C ARG A 239 5.08 11.64 14.34
N GLN A 240 3.90 12.03 13.90
CA GLN A 240 3.22 13.24 14.36
C GLN A 240 2.15 12.89 15.40
N ASP A 241 2.09 13.67 16.48
CA ASP A 241 1.01 13.58 17.47
C ASP A 241 -0.36 13.87 16.82
N ASN A 242 -0.39 14.72 15.81
CA ASN A 242 -1.59 15.02 15.03
C ASN A 242 -1.30 15.12 13.53
N PRO A 243 -1.50 14.05 12.76
CA PRO A 243 -1.25 14.03 11.32
C PRO A 243 -2.29 14.81 10.49
N LYS A 244 -3.40 15.24 11.09
CA LYS A 244 -4.54 15.89 10.39
C LYS A 244 -4.11 17.10 9.58
N GLU A 245 -3.25 17.95 10.13
CA GLU A 245 -2.82 19.16 9.44
C GLU A 245 -2.01 18.84 8.17
N LEU A 246 -1.05 17.92 8.26
CA LEU A 246 -0.23 17.53 7.11
C LEU A 246 -1.07 16.86 6.01
N ILE A 247 -1.96 15.95 6.37
CA ILE A 247 -2.90 15.32 5.42
C ILE A 247 -3.76 16.40 4.74
N ALA A 248 -4.36 17.30 5.52
CA ALA A 248 -5.20 18.37 4.97
C ALA A 248 -4.43 19.34 4.06
N GLN A 249 -3.15 19.62 4.36
CA GLN A 249 -2.30 20.44 3.51
C GLN A 249 -1.95 19.71 2.20
N MET A 250 -1.57 18.43 2.25
CA MET A 250 -1.33 17.60 1.06
C MET A 250 -2.58 17.49 0.18
N LYS A 251 -3.77 17.35 0.78
CA LYS A 251 -5.04 17.36 0.03
C LYS A 251 -5.32 18.66 -0.72
N LYS A 252 -4.87 19.80 -0.20
CA LYS A 252 -5.05 21.10 -0.87
C LYS A 252 -4.21 21.24 -2.15
N LEU A 253 -3.11 20.50 -2.29
CA LEU A 253 -2.29 20.49 -3.51
C LEU A 253 -3.07 19.97 -4.73
N ARG A 254 -4.07 19.09 -4.51
CA ARG A 254 -5.00 18.59 -5.53
C ARG A 254 -5.75 19.71 -6.28
N LYS A 255 -6.14 20.79 -5.58
CA LYS A 255 -6.99 21.87 -6.14
C LYS A 255 -6.25 22.83 -7.05
N ARG A 256 -4.89 22.83 -7.05
CA ARG A 256 -4.09 23.78 -7.83
C ARG A 256 -3.89 23.41 -9.31
N LYS A 257 -4.30 22.20 -9.75
CA LYS A 257 -4.16 21.73 -11.15
C LYS A 257 -5.32 22.15 -12.09
N SER A 258 -6.30 22.92 -11.63
CA SER A 258 -7.47 23.35 -12.43
C SER A 258 -7.39 24.82 -12.86
N LEU A 259 -6.18 25.31 -13.22
CA LEU A 259 -5.99 26.63 -13.86
C LEU A 259 -5.14 26.49 -15.09
#